data_9c0617167abf69acae183bddb11e6805
#
_entry.id   9c0617167abf69acae183bddb11e6805
#
_cell.length_a   1.000
_cell.length_b   1.000
_cell.length_c   1.000
_cell.angle_alpha   90.00
_cell.angle_beta   90.00
_cell.angle_gamma   90.00
#
_symmetry.space_group_name_H-M   'P 1'
#
loop_
_entity.id
_entity.type
_entity.pdbx_description
1 polymer ?
#
loop_
_entity_poly.entity_id
_entity_poly.type
_entity_poly.pdbx_seq_one_letter_code
_entity_poly.pdbx_strand_id
1 'polypeptide(L)'
;MLTLDRVYKAKRVLSEVVRQTDMIRAKNINSQCDVYLKTENLQVTGSFKVRGSYFKISQLSDEEKKKGVIACSAGNHAQGRRSCTGLLWQQSAG
;
A
#
# COMPACT_ATOMS: atom_id res chain seq x y z
N MET A 1 9.51 -1.29 -16.87
CA MET A 1 10.10 -0.03 -16.36
C MET A 1 9.04 0.79 -15.65
N LEU A 2 9.40 1.46 -14.58
CA LEU A 2 8.50 2.37 -13.89
C LEU A 2 8.30 3.65 -14.71
N THR A 3 7.05 4.01 -14.95
CA THR A 3 6.66 5.22 -15.69
C THR A 3 5.66 6.03 -14.87
N LEU A 4 5.48 7.30 -15.20
CA LEU A 4 4.49 8.16 -14.56
C LEU A 4 3.07 7.61 -14.72
N ASP A 5 2.75 7.06 -15.89
CA ASP A 5 1.44 6.45 -16.16
C ASP A 5 1.16 5.28 -15.21
N ARG A 6 2.17 4.48 -14.90
CA ARG A 6 2.03 3.37 -13.94
C ARG A 6 1.79 3.88 -12.53
N VAL A 7 2.42 4.97 -12.15
CA VAL A 7 2.19 5.61 -10.84
C VAL A 7 0.76 6.13 -10.74
N TYR A 8 0.25 6.79 -11.77
CA TYR A 8 -1.13 7.25 -11.79
C TYR A 8 -2.14 6.09 -11.80
N LYS A 9 -1.83 5.01 -12.50
CA LYS A 9 -2.65 3.79 -12.45
C LYS A 9 -2.73 3.26 -11.02
N ALA A 10 -1.60 3.14 -10.35
CA ALA A 10 -1.55 2.70 -8.96
C ALA A 10 -2.37 3.62 -8.05
N LYS A 11 -2.26 4.92 -8.22
CA LYS A 11 -3.04 5.91 -7.47
C LYS A 11 -4.54 5.66 -7.62
N ARG A 12 -5.01 5.41 -8.84
CA ARG A 12 -6.44 5.13 -9.09
C ARG A 12 -6.89 3.84 -8.43
N VAL A 13 -6.13 2.76 -8.58
CA VAL A 13 -6.45 1.46 -7.99
C VAL A 13 -6.49 1.54 -6.46
N LEU A 14 -5.56 2.29 -5.86
CA LEU A 14 -5.43 2.38 -4.41
C LEU A 14 -6.40 3.37 -3.76
N SER A 15 -7.00 4.28 -4.52
CA SER A 15 -7.77 5.40 -3.99
C SER A 15 -8.92 5.00 -3.06
N GLU A 16 -9.51 3.82 -3.27
CA GLU A 16 -10.64 3.32 -2.46
C GLU A 16 -10.19 2.49 -1.27
N VAL A 17 -8.93 2.11 -1.21
CA VAL A 17 -8.40 1.16 -0.22
C VAL A 17 -7.54 1.84 0.81
N VAL A 18 -6.62 2.70 0.38
CA VAL A 18 -5.68 3.35 1.28
C VAL A 18 -6.25 4.66 1.82
N ARG A 19 -5.81 5.02 3.02
CA ARG A 19 -6.07 6.35 3.56
C ARG A 19 -5.13 7.35 2.90
N GLN A 20 -5.63 8.53 2.63
CA GLN A 20 -4.79 9.65 2.26
C GLN A 20 -4.19 10.22 3.54
N THR A 21 -3.01 9.77 3.89
CA THR A 21 -2.33 10.18 5.12
C THR A 21 -1.72 11.59 4.96
N ASP A 22 -1.65 12.28 6.08
CA ASP A 22 -1.15 13.66 6.10
C ASP A 22 0.36 13.74 5.89
N MET A 23 0.80 14.87 5.35
CA MET A 23 2.19 15.27 5.31
C MET A 23 2.38 16.33 6.39
N ILE A 24 3.12 15.99 7.44
CA ILE A 24 3.29 16.85 8.61
C ILE A 24 4.70 17.43 8.64
N ARG A 25 4.81 18.75 8.81
CA ARG A 25 6.11 19.39 9.02
C ARG A 25 6.62 19.04 10.41
N ALA A 26 7.79 18.43 10.47
CA ALA A 26 8.45 18.07 11.71
C ALA A 26 9.41 19.18 12.12
N LYS A 27 9.01 19.96 13.11
CA LYS A 27 9.83 21.04 13.67
C LYS A 27 10.91 20.46 14.58
N ASN A 28 12.09 21.12 14.62
CA ASN A 28 13.18 20.80 15.54
C ASN A 28 13.86 19.45 15.33
N ILE A 29 13.67 18.78 14.16
CA ILE A 29 14.43 17.59 13.82
C ILE A 29 15.80 17.97 13.24
N ASN A 30 15.81 18.92 12.32
CA ASN A 30 17.06 19.41 11.72
C ASN A 30 16.92 20.91 11.42
N SER A 31 17.88 21.70 11.91
CA SER A 31 17.87 23.16 11.73
C SER A 31 18.31 23.59 10.33
N GLN A 32 18.93 22.72 9.55
CA GLN A 32 19.49 23.04 8.23
C GLN A 32 18.58 22.70 7.07
N CYS A 33 17.48 21.98 7.32
CA CYS A 33 16.52 21.62 6.28
C CYS A 33 15.10 21.52 6.85
N ASP A 34 14.12 21.67 5.98
CA ASP A 34 12.73 21.38 6.32
C ASP A 34 12.47 19.89 6.21
N VAL A 35 11.98 19.29 7.29
CA VAL A 35 11.66 17.87 7.34
C VAL A 35 10.15 17.70 7.38
N TYR A 36 9.63 16.85 6.51
CA TYR A 36 8.23 16.48 6.46
C TYR A 36 8.06 14.98 6.68
N LEU A 37 7.03 14.61 7.43
CA LEU A 37 6.70 13.22 7.71
C LEU A 37 5.43 12.85 6.99
N LYS A 38 5.51 11.85 6.13
CA LYS A 38 4.33 11.21 5.54
C LYS A 38 3.85 10.14 6.51
N THR A 39 2.71 10.37 7.15
CA THR A 39 2.25 9.57 8.31
C THR A 39 1.66 8.23 7.91
N GLU A 40 2.42 7.40 7.23
CA GLU A 40 1.99 6.08 6.76
C GLU A 40 1.84 5.04 7.90
N ASN A 41 2.28 5.36 9.11
CA ASN A 41 1.94 4.60 10.31
C ASN A 41 0.43 4.65 10.63
N LEU A 42 -0.29 5.62 10.04
CA LEU A 42 -1.74 5.76 10.18
C LEU A 42 -2.51 5.12 9.02
N GLN A 43 -1.84 4.40 8.14
CA GLN A 43 -2.48 3.60 7.09
C GLN A 43 -3.34 2.48 7.69
N VAL A 44 -4.25 1.94 6.86
CA VAL A 44 -5.17 0.86 7.25
C VAL A 44 -4.47 -0.38 7.81
N THR A 45 -3.22 -0.62 7.41
CA THR A 45 -2.39 -1.72 7.91
C THR A 45 -1.28 -1.26 8.84
N GLY A 46 -1.23 0.02 9.18
CA GLY A 46 -0.20 0.58 10.05
C GLY A 46 1.14 0.86 9.39
N SER A 47 1.27 0.68 8.07
CA SER A 47 2.48 1.02 7.33
C SER A 47 2.20 1.29 5.85
N PHE A 48 3.21 1.84 5.15
CA PHE A 48 3.09 2.12 3.71
C PHE A 48 3.01 0.84 2.84
N LYS A 49 3.30 -0.32 3.39
CA LYS A 49 3.36 -1.59 2.62
C LYS A 49 2.03 -1.98 2.00
N VAL A 50 0.91 -1.50 2.51
CA VAL A 50 -0.41 -1.72 1.92
C VAL A 50 -0.48 -1.25 0.47
N ARG A 51 0.21 -0.17 0.13
CA ARG A 51 0.20 0.41 -1.22
C ARG A 51 0.74 -0.58 -2.26
N GLY A 52 1.97 -1.03 -2.07
CA GLY A 52 2.60 -1.97 -3.00
C GLY A 52 1.94 -3.34 -2.99
N SER A 53 1.58 -3.85 -1.82
CA SER A 53 0.96 -5.17 -1.68
C SER A 53 -0.40 -5.22 -2.38
N TYR A 54 -1.26 -4.26 -2.12
CA TYR A 54 -2.60 -4.24 -2.73
C TYR A 54 -2.49 -4.08 -4.25
N PHE A 55 -1.69 -3.12 -4.71
CA PHE A 55 -1.54 -2.89 -6.15
C PHE A 55 -1.02 -4.12 -6.86
N LYS A 56 0.03 -4.76 -6.34
CA LYS A 56 0.59 -5.97 -6.93
C LYS A 56 -0.45 -7.09 -7.01
N ILE A 57 -1.16 -7.36 -5.93
CA ILE A 57 -2.17 -8.42 -5.89
C ILE A 57 -3.34 -8.09 -6.82
N SER A 58 -3.75 -6.83 -6.92
CA SER A 58 -4.83 -6.41 -7.82
C SER A 58 -4.52 -6.64 -9.29
N GLN A 59 -3.22 -6.67 -9.66
CA GLN A 59 -2.78 -6.87 -11.04
C GLN A 59 -2.56 -8.34 -11.41
N LEU A 60 -2.74 -9.26 -10.48
CA LEU A 60 -2.63 -10.70 -10.77
C LEU A 60 -3.81 -11.16 -11.61
N SER A 61 -3.57 -12.14 -12.49
CA SER A 61 -4.64 -12.82 -13.23
C SER A 61 -5.50 -13.67 -12.28
N ASP A 62 -6.70 -14.06 -12.71
CA ASP A 62 -7.56 -14.92 -11.91
C ASP A 62 -6.91 -16.26 -11.58
N GLU A 63 -6.15 -16.83 -12.52
CA GLU A 63 -5.40 -18.06 -12.28
C GLU A 63 -4.31 -17.87 -11.23
N GLU A 64 -3.57 -16.76 -11.31
CA GLU A 64 -2.54 -16.43 -10.34
C GLU A 64 -3.14 -16.21 -8.94
N LYS A 65 -4.29 -15.54 -8.86
CA LYS A 65 -5.00 -15.34 -7.59
C LYS A 65 -5.44 -16.67 -6.97
N LYS A 66 -5.90 -17.61 -7.77
CA LYS A 66 -6.30 -18.96 -7.32
C LYS A 66 -5.13 -19.75 -6.72
N LYS A 67 -3.93 -19.57 -7.26
CA LYS A 67 -2.72 -20.22 -6.75
C LYS A 67 -2.28 -19.63 -5.39
N GLY A 68 -2.77 -18.47 -5.05
CA GLY A 68 -2.44 -17.79 -3.80
C GLY A 68 -1.13 -17.02 -3.86
N VAL A 69 -0.78 -16.41 -2.74
CA VAL A 69 0.39 -15.54 -2.63
C VAL A 69 1.21 -15.95 -1.42
N ILE A 70 2.51 -16.07 -1.62
CA ILE A 70 3.46 -16.39 -0.55
C ILE A 70 4.29 -15.14 -0.26
N ALA A 71 4.49 -14.84 1.03
CA ALA A 71 5.40 -13.79 1.46
C ALA A 71 6.38 -14.33 2.48
N CYS A 72 7.64 -13.96 2.32
CA CYS A 72 8.69 -14.25 3.29
C CYS A 72 9.09 -12.93 3.95
N SER A 73 8.42 -12.60 5.06
CA SER A 73 8.64 -11.37 5.80
C SER A 73 8.21 -11.55 7.24
N ALA A 74 8.97 -10.96 8.16
CA ALA A 74 8.67 -11.02 9.59
C ALA A 74 7.78 -9.86 10.09
N GLY A 75 7.30 -8.96 9.22
CA GLY A 75 6.63 -7.75 9.68
C GLY A 75 5.58 -7.20 8.73
N ASN A 76 5.61 -5.90 8.53
CA ASN A 76 4.57 -5.11 7.87
C ASN A 76 4.20 -5.57 6.45
N HIS A 77 5.15 -6.12 5.71
CA HIS A 77 4.86 -6.62 4.37
C HIS A 77 3.93 -7.84 4.41
N ALA A 78 4.14 -8.76 5.34
CA ALA A 78 3.27 -9.92 5.51
C ALA A 78 1.86 -9.51 5.93
N GLN A 79 1.73 -8.54 6.83
CA GLN A 79 0.43 -7.98 7.22
C GLN A 79 -0.27 -7.30 6.05
N GLY A 80 0.46 -6.51 5.26
CA GLY A 80 -0.07 -5.87 4.07
C GLY A 80 -0.66 -6.88 3.09
N ARG A 81 0.03 -8.00 2.88
CA ARG A 81 -0.45 -9.08 2.03
C ARG A 81 -1.77 -9.69 2.54
N ARG A 82 -1.84 -10.00 3.82
CA ARG A 82 -3.05 -10.59 4.42
C ARG A 82 -4.25 -9.67 4.27
N SER A 83 -4.09 -8.41 4.63
CA SER A 83 -5.15 -7.42 4.54
C SER A 83 -5.60 -7.20 3.10
N CYS A 84 -4.66 -7.11 2.17
CA CYS A 84 -4.97 -6.88 0.76
C CYS A 84 -5.71 -8.08 0.15
N THR A 85 -5.33 -9.30 0.49
CA THR A 85 -6.02 -10.50 0.03
C THR A 85 -7.46 -10.52 0.53
N GLY A 86 -7.68 -10.19 1.80
CA GLY A 86 -9.03 -10.09 2.35
C GLY A 86 -9.88 -9.01 1.68
N LEU A 87 -9.31 -7.83 1.45
CA LEU A 87 -9.99 -6.73 0.77
C LEU A 87 -10.42 -7.10 -0.65
N LEU A 88 -9.54 -7.74 -1.42
CA LEU A 88 -9.86 -8.18 -2.77
C LEU A 88 -10.93 -9.27 -2.78
N TRP A 89 -10.91 -10.17 -1.81
CA TRP A 89 -11.95 -11.17 -1.64
C TRP A 89 -13.31 -10.53 -1.38
N GLN A 90 -13.38 -9.53 -0.50
CA GLN A 90 -14.61 -8.81 -0.22
C GLN A 90 -15.17 -8.11 -1.47
N GLN A 91 -14.32 -7.51 -2.28
CA GLN A 91 -14.72 -6.87 -3.52
C GLN A 91 -15.26 -7.86 -4.56
N SER A 92 -14.68 -9.04 -4.62
CA SER A 92 -15.13 -10.08 -5.57
C SER A 92 -16.40 -10.80 -5.14
N ALA A 93 -16.71 -10.79 -3.85
CA ALA A 93 -17.91 -11.41 -3.29
C ALA A 93 -19.13 -10.49 -3.30
N GLY A 94 -18.92 -9.21 -3.53
CA GLY A 94 -19.98 -8.21 -3.64
C GLY A 94 -20.39 -8.01 -5.07
#